data_78ec6db4c9d5b820d39d212f7ef50bfe
#
_entry.id   78ec6db4c9d5b820d39d212f7ef50bfe
#
_cell.length_a   1.000
_cell.length_b   1.000
_cell.length_c   1.000
_cell.angle_alpha   90.00
_cell.angle_beta   90.00
_cell.angle_gamma   90.00
#
_symmetry.space_group_name_H-M   'P 1'
#
loop_
_entity.id
_entity.type
_entity.pdbx_description
1 polymer ?
#
loop_
_entity_poly.entity_id
_entity_poly.type
_entity_poly.pdbx_seq_one_letter_code
_entity_poly.pdbx_strand_id
1 'polypeptide(L)'
;MGSAVHARSLKARGVTVRVMFSLEMIGYFNDAPHSQSFPFSLLAAFYPSQGNFIAVIGNFTQGLTVRRVKRAMQSASPLPVYSINAPRIVPGIDLSDHSNYWDEGYKAVMITDTAFYRNANYHTRGDTPDTLDYQRMAQVVQGVYAAVLAFM
;
A
#
# COMPACT_ATOMS: atom_id res chain seq x y z
N MET A 1 -0.20 -12.09 -15.68
CA MET A 1 0.66 -11.75 -14.54
C MET A 1 0.69 -12.92 -13.58
N GLY A 2 1.82 -13.16 -12.88
CA GLY A 2 1.98 -14.30 -11.96
C GLY A 2 0.97 -14.31 -10.82
N SER A 3 0.67 -13.15 -10.24
CA SER A 3 -0.32 -13.00 -9.17
C SER A 3 -1.74 -13.42 -9.59
N ALA A 4 -2.15 -13.14 -10.82
CA ALA A 4 -3.45 -13.56 -11.33
C ALA A 4 -3.53 -15.10 -11.46
N VAL A 5 -2.47 -15.73 -11.95
CA VAL A 5 -2.38 -17.20 -12.03
C VAL A 5 -2.41 -17.83 -10.64
N HIS A 6 -1.65 -17.24 -9.71
CA HIS A 6 -1.59 -17.72 -8.34
C HIS A 6 -2.94 -17.60 -7.63
N ALA A 7 -3.60 -16.44 -7.70
CA ALA A 7 -4.90 -16.22 -7.07
C ALA A 7 -5.96 -17.20 -7.58
N ARG A 8 -6.04 -17.41 -8.92
CA ARG A 8 -6.94 -18.41 -9.53
C ARG A 8 -6.63 -19.83 -9.08
N SER A 9 -5.35 -20.20 -9.02
CA SER A 9 -4.92 -21.51 -8.53
C SER A 9 -5.34 -21.77 -7.09
N LEU A 10 -5.20 -20.78 -6.21
CA LEU A 10 -5.67 -20.86 -4.83
C LEU A 10 -7.19 -21.04 -4.78
N LYS A 11 -7.94 -20.28 -5.59
CA LYS A 11 -9.39 -20.36 -5.68
C LYS A 11 -9.86 -21.73 -6.17
N ALA A 12 -9.25 -22.23 -7.24
CA ALA A 12 -9.58 -23.55 -7.81
C ALA A 12 -9.33 -24.71 -6.83
N ARG A 13 -8.35 -24.56 -5.93
CA ARG A 13 -8.02 -25.55 -4.88
C ARG A 13 -8.81 -25.35 -3.58
N GLY A 14 -9.72 -24.38 -3.52
CA GLY A 14 -10.48 -24.08 -2.31
C GLY A 14 -9.64 -23.55 -1.14
N VAL A 15 -8.46 -23.00 -1.40
CA VAL A 15 -7.57 -22.50 -0.35
C VAL A 15 -8.12 -21.19 0.23
N THR A 16 -8.25 -21.14 1.56
CA THR A 16 -8.62 -19.91 2.26
C THR A 16 -7.41 -19.01 2.47
N VAL A 17 -7.46 -17.80 1.94
CA VAL A 17 -6.48 -16.74 2.18
C VAL A 17 -7.08 -15.76 3.19
N ARG A 18 -6.45 -15.60 4.36
CA ARG A 18 -6.93 -14.66 5.39
C ARG A 18 -6.82 -13.22 4.93
N VAL A 19 -5.67 -12.87 4.34
CA VAL A 19 -5.39 -11.58 3.69
C VAL A 19 -4.15 -11.72 2.83
N MET A 20 -4.11 -10.98 1.72
CA MET A 20 -2.91 -10.80 0.89
C MET A 20 -2.40 -9.37 1.04
N PHE A 21 -1.10 -9.23 1.23
CA PHE A 21 -0.41 -7.94 1.27
C PHE A 21 0.45 -7.79 0.01
N SER A 22 0.20 -6.74 -0.77
CA SER A 22 1.10 -6.29 -1.83
C SER A 22 1.92 -5.13 -1.32
N LEU A 23 3.24 -5.26 -1.34
CA LEU A 23 4.18 -4.21 -0.98
C LEU A 23 4.67 -3.57 -2.29
N GLU A 24 4.17 -2.36 -2.57
CA GLU A 24 4.43 -1.66 -3.83
C GLU A 24 5.07 -0.32 -3.54
N MET A 25 6.40 -0.23 -3.74
CA MET A 25 7.19 0.94 -3.33
C MET A 25 6.98 1.28 -1.84
N ILE A 26 7.94 0.98 -1.01
CA ILE A 26 7.80 1.16 0.46
C ILE A 26 8.97 1.92 1.09
N GLY A 27 9.84 2.52 0.29
CA GLY A 27 11.10 3.07 0.78
C GLY A 27 11.40 4.52 0.40
N TYR A 28 10.58 5.16 -0.42
CA TYR A 28 10.81 6.56 -0.80
C TYR A 28 10.01 7.50 0.09
N PHE A 29 10.71 8.38 0.80
CA PHE A 29 10.13 9.38 1.69
C PHE A 29 10.71 10.77 1.42
N ASN A 30 9.88 11.81 1.55
CA ASN A 30 10.30 13.18 1.32
C ASN A 30 9.57 14.11 2.31
N ASP A 31 10.33 14.81 3.16
CA ASP A 31 9.79 15.74 4.16
C ASP A 31 9.60 17.17 3.62
N ALA A 32 9.96 17.44 2.37
CA ALA A 32 9.77 18.75 1.77
C ALA A 32 8.28 19.12 1.69
N PRO A 33 7.91 20.37 1.89
CA PRO A 33 6.54 20.83 1.63
C PRO A 33 6.11 20.52 0.19
N HIS A 34 4.85 20.12 0.03
CA HIS A 34 4.25 19.78 -1.28
C HIS A 34 4.96 18.64 -2.06
N SER A 35 5.68 17.76 -1.34
CA SER A 35 6.31 16.57 -1.92
C SER A 35 5.34 15.42 -2.18
N GLN A 36 4.08 15.54 -1.80
CA GLN A 36 3.03 14.55 -2.06
C GLN A 36 1.98 15.09 -3.03
N SER A 37 1.79 14.38 -4.13
CA SER A 37 0.70 14.63 -5.09
C SER A 37 -0.45 13.63 -4.92
N PHE A 38 -1.60 13.96 -5.50
CA PHE A 38 -2.81 13.13 -5.43
C PHE A 38 -3.52 13.08 -6.80
N PRO A 39 -4.26 11.99 -7.11
CA PRO A 39 -5.03 11.88 -8.35
C PRO A 39 -6.14 12.95 -8.47
N PHE A 40 -6.63 13.44 -7.34
CA PHE A 40 -7.65 14.49 -7.28
C PHE A 40 -7.27 15.52 -6.21
N SER A 41 -7.43 16.80 -6.52
CA SER A 41 -7.08 17.91 -5.61
C SER A 41 -7.86 17.86 -4.29
N LEU A 42 -9.07 17.31 -4.27
CA LEU A 42 -9.87 17.14 -3.06
C LEU A 42 -9.16 16.29 -1.99
N LEU A 43 -8.34 15.32 -2.39
CA LEU A 43 -7.61 14.48 -1.43
C LEU A 43 -6.57 15.28 -0.65
N ALA A 44 -6.02 16.36 -1.20
CA ALA A 44 -5.09 17.24 -0.51
C ALA A 44 -5.71 17.95 0.72
N ALA A 45 -7.03 18.00 0.82
CA ALA A 45 -7.72 18.52 2.00
C ALA A 45 -7.75 17.53 3.18
N PHE A 46 -7.54 16.24 2.92
CA PHE A 46 -7.67 15.16 3.92
C PHE A 46 -6.36 14.45 4.22
N TYR A 47 -5.34 14.62 3.38
CA TYR A 47 -4.06 13.92 3.49
C TYR A 47 -2.90 14.92 3.53
N PRO A 48 -1.75 14.56 4.15
CA PRO A 48 -0.58 15.43 4.24
C PRO A 48 -0.03 15.83 2.88
N SER A 49 0.46 17.05 2.77
CA SER A 49 1.19 17.54 1.59
C SER A 49 2.65 17.06 1.54
N GLN A 50 3.15 16.44 2.59
CA GLN A 50 4.50 15.89 2.69
C GLN A 50 4.49 14.39 2.49
N GLY A 51 5.44 13.89 1.71
CA GLY A 51 5.61 12.47 1.40
C GLY A 51 6.32 11.66 2.50
N ASN A 52 5.92 11.82 3.76
CA ASN A 52 6.59 11.23 4.93
C ASN A 52 5.75 10.17 5.66
N PHE A 53 4.85 9.50 4.97
CA PHE A 53 3.96 8.47 5.48
C PHE A 53 3.94 7.24 4.59
N ILE A 54 3.37 6.15 5.09
CA ILE A 54 3.00 4.97 4.30
C ILE A 54 1.48 4.88 4.19
N ALA A 55 0.97 4.39 3.06
CA ALA A 55 -0.45 4.25 2.79
C ALA A 55 -0.90 2.79 2.72
N VAL A 56 -2.08 2.49 3.25
CA VAL A 56 -2.77 1.20 3.10
C VAL A 56 -3.97 1.41 2.17
N ILE A 57 -3.93 0.76 1.03
CA ILE A 57 -4.89 0.93 -0.05
C ILE A 57 -5.80 -0.29 -0.15
N GLY A 58 -7.10 -0.05 -0.28
CA GLY A 58 -8.10 -1.08 -0.55
C GLY A 58 -9.25 -0.55 -1.40
N ASN A 59 -10.09 -1.45 -1.91
CA ASN A 59 -11.37 -1.07 -2.49
C ASN A 59 -12.45 -0.96 -1.40
N PHE A 60 -13.66 -0.61 -1.76
CA PHE A 60 -14.76 -0.43 -0.79
C PHE A 60 -15.10 -1.70 0.01
N THR A 61 -14.89 -2.89 -0.57
CA THR A 61 -15.16 -4.17 0.12
C THR A 61 -14.11 -4.50 1.18
N GLN A 62 -12.94 -3.83 1.15
CA GLN A 62 -11.81 -4.09 2.05
C GLN A 62 -11.78 -3.19 3.30
N GLY A 63 -12.79 -2.39 3.55
CA GLY A 63 -12.78 -1.36 4.59
C GLY A 63 -12.38 -1.86 5.99
N LEU A 64 -12.88 -3.01 6.42
CA LEU A 64 -12.50 -3.61 7.71
C LEU A 64 -11.06 -4.14 7.70
N THR A 65 -10.64 -4.74 6.59
CA THR A 65 -9.27 -5.25 6.39
C THR A 65 -8.27 -4.10 6.45
N VAL A 66 -8.49 -3.04 5.66
CA VAL A 66 -7.66 -1.83 5.63
C VAL A 66 -7.55 -1.21 7.02
N ARG A 67 -8.67 -1.07 7.75
CA ARG A 67 -8.69 -0.52 9.11
C ARG A 67 -7.86 -1.37 10.08
N ARG A 68 -7.97 -2.70 10.01
CA ARG A 68 -7.21 -3.63 10.87
C ARG A 68 -5.72 -3.54 10.58
N VAL A 69 -5.33 -3.56 9.31
CA VAL A 69 -3.93 -3.41 8.87
C VAL A 69 -3.37 -2.07 9.34
N LYS A 70 -4.05 -0.95 9.06
CA LYS A 70 -3.62 0.39 9.49
C LYS A 70 -3.37 0.46 11.00
N ARG A 71 -4.31 -0.04 11.80
CA ARG A 71 -4.17 -0.03 13.28
C ARG A 71 -2.97 -0.84 13.76
N ALA A 72 -2.77 -2.03 13.19
CA ALA A 72 -1.61 -2.86 13.53
C ALA A 72 -0.29 -2.18 13.17
N MET A 73 -0.20 -1.57 12.00
CA MET A 73 0.99 -0.83 11.58
C MET A 73 1.25 0.38 12.49
N GLN A 74 0.22 1.16 12.84
CA GLN A 74 0.34 2.32 13.72
C GLN A 74 0.77 1.96 15.14
N SER A 75 0.45 0.76 15.63
CA SER A 75 0.87 0.30 16.96
C SER A 75 2.32 -0.19 17.01
N ALA A 76 2.93 -0.46 15.87
CA ALA A 76 4.25 -1.11 15.77
C ALA A 76 5.40 -0.12 15.50
N SER A 77 5.12 1.06 14.97
CA SER A 77 6.15 2.05 14.66
C SER A 77 5.61 3.48 14.72
N PRO A 78 6.48 4.48 14.89
CA PRO A 78 6.08 5.88 14.89
C PRO A 78 5.79 6.44 13.49
N LEU A 79 6.06 5.68 12.42
CA LEU A 79 5.82 6.12 11.06
C LEU A 79 4.33 6.41 10.83
N PRO A 80 3.95 7.59 10.31
CA PRO A 80 2.56 7.89 10.00
C PRO A 80 1.98 6.91 8.97
N VAL A 81 0.81 6.32 9.27
CA VAL A 81 0.10 5.39 8.39
C VAL A 81 -1.26 5.98 8.04
N TYR A 82 -1.46 6.25 6.75
CA TYR A 82 -2.75 6.67 6.21
C TYR A 82 -3.43 5.54 5.45
N SER A 83 -4.68 5.69 5.08
CA SER A 83 -5.39 4.67 4.32
C SER A 83 -6.48 5.26 3.46
N ILE A 84 -6.74 4.63 2.33
CA ILE A 84 -7.86 4.97 1.46
C ILE A 84 -8.59 3.70 1.02
N ASN A 85 -9.93 3.77 0.99
CA ASN A 85 -10.76 2.80 0.28
C ASN A 85 -11.45 3.53 -0.87
N ALA A 86 -11.11 3.16 -2.10
CA ALA A 86 -11.63 3.82 -3.30
C ALA A 86 -11.95 2.80 -4.41
N PRO A 87 -12.82 3.18 -5.36
CA PRO A 87 -13.11 2.31 -6.50
C PRO A 87 -11.90 2.26 -7.45
N ARG A 88 -11.81 1.19 -8.24
CA ARG A 88 -10.72 0.96 -9.20
C ARG A 88 -10.53 2.06 -10.25
N ILE A 89 -11.56 2.86 -10.51
CA ILE A 89 -11.47 4.00 -11.41
C ILE A 89 -10.54 5.12 -10.91
N VAL A 90 -10.23 5.12 -9.60
CA VAL A 90 -9.24 6.05 -9.04
C VAL A 90 -7.84 5.57 -9.42
N PRO A 91 -7.05 6.38 -10.14
CA PRO A 91 -5.71 5.97 -10.57
C PRO A 91 -4.83 5.57 -9.37
N GLY A 92 -4.14 4.45 -9.49
CA GLY A 92 -3.24 3.93 -8.46
C GLY A 92 -3.87 2.91 -7.49
N ILE A 93 -5.20 2.78 -7.46
CA ILE A 93 -5.89 1.89 -6.51
C ILE A 93 -5.69 0.40 -6.83
N ASP A 94 -5.53 0.05 -8.10
CA ASP A 94 -5.46 -1.34 -8.58
C ASP A 94 -4.18 -1.68 -9.36
N LEU A 95 -3.16 -0.84 -9.26
CA LEU A 95 -1.92 -0.97 -10.04
C LEU A 95 -0.91 -1.97 -9.48
N SER A 96 -1.30 -2.86 -8.57
CA SER A 96 -0.40 -3.90 -8.06
C SER A 96 -1.12 -5.24 -7.87
N ASP A 97 -0.40 -6.25 -7.43
CA ASP A 97 -0.80 -7.65 -7.35
C ASP A 97 -2.08 -7.90 -6.54
N HIS A 98 -2.40 -7.05 -5.56
CA HIS A 98 -3.60 -7.15 -4.73
C HIS A 98 -4.91 -7.11 -5.55
N SER A 99 -4.91 -6.41 -6.69
CA SER A 99 -6.10 -6.30 -7.55
C SER A 99 -6.52 -7.65 -8.14
N ASN A 100 -5.56 -8.52 -8.47
CA ASN A 100 -5.82 -9.87 -8.96
C ASN A 100 -6.45 -10.79 -7.89
N TYR A 101 -6.16 -10.54 -6.61
CA TYR A 101 -6.79 -11.26 -5.50
C TYR A 101 -8.21 -10.78 -5.24
N TRP A 102 -8.50 -9.49 -5.45
CA TRP A 102 -9.88 -8.99 -5.41
C TRP A 102 -10.77 -9.64 -6.48
N ASP A 103 -10.23 -9.90 -7.68
CA ASP A 103 -10.96 -10.56 -8.77
C ASP A 103 -11.41 -11.97 -8.38
N GLU A 104 -10.64 -12.66 -7.55
CA GLU A 104 -10.97 -13.99 -7.03
C GLU A 104 -11.75 -13.95 -5.69
N GLY A 105 -12.12 -12.77 -5.22
CA GLY A 105 -12.91 -12.56 -4.00
C GLY A 105 -12.10 -12.66 -2.70
N TYR A 106 -10.78 -12.61 -2.76
CA TYR A 106 -9.92 -12.63 -1.59
C TYR A 106 -9.79 -11.25 -0.95
N LYS A 107 -9.54 -11.23 0.36
CA LYS A 107 -9.09 -10.01 1.06
C LYS A 107 -7.66 -9.69 0.65
N ALA A 108 -7.44 -8.48 0.16
CA ALA A 108 -6.11 -8.02 -0.21
C ALA A 108 -5.99 -6.52 0.00
N VAL A 109 -4.79 -6.06 0.33
CA VAL A 109 -4.44 -4.64 0.47
C VAL A 109 -3.09 -4.37 -0.18
N MET A 110 -2.90 -3.15 -0.67
CA MET A 110 -1.60 -2.65 -1.07
C MET A 110 -1.06 -1.74 0.03
N ILE A 111 0.22 -1.87 0.32
CA ILE A 111 0.99 -0.98 1.21
C ILE A 111 2.01 -0.27 0.34
N THR A 112 1.96 1.06 0.33
CA THR A 112 2.74 1.86 -0.62
C THR A 112 3.16 3.21 -0.06
N ASP A 113 4.32 3.68 -0.50
CA ASP A 113 4.76 5.06 -0.33
C ASP A 113 4.12 6.03 -1.34
N THR A 114 3.16 5.53 -2.14
CA THR A 114 2.43 6.22 -3.19
C THR A 114 3.15 6.38 -4.53
N ALA A 115 4.33 5.75 -4.69
CA ALA A 115 5.05 5.62 -5.95
C ALA A 115 5.15 6.94 -6.75
N PHE A 116 4.65 6.98 -7.96
CA PHE A 116 4.72 8.14 -8.87
C PHE A 116 4.01 9.40 -8.38
N TYR A 117 3.16 9.31 -7.35
CA TYR A 117 2.58 10.50 -6.71
C TYR A 117 3.58 11.22 -5.77
N ARG A 118 4.74 10.60 -5.51
CA ARG A 118 5.79 11.12 -4.62
C ARG A 118 7.16 11.09 -5.26
N ASN A 119 7.53 9.99 -5.91
CA ASN A 119 8.85 9.78 -6.49
C ASN A 119 8.83 10.13 -7.99
N ALA A 120 9.42 11.27 -8.35
CA ALA A 120 9.56 11.69 -9.74
C ALA A 120 10.47 10.77 -10.57
N ASN A 121 11.29 9.94 -9.91
CA ASN A 121 12.18 8.97 -10.55
C ASN A 121 11.53 7.60 -10.78
N TYR A 122 10.28 7.41 -10.36
CA TYR A 122 9.56 6.15 -10.52
C TYR A 122 9.64 5.64 -11.98
N HIS A 123 10.13 4.41 -12.17
CA HIS A 123 10.36 3.76 -13.46
C HIS A 123 11.37 4.50 -14.38
N THR A 124 12.28 5.28 -13.82
CA THR A 124 13.38 5.92 -14.57
C THR A 124 14.74 5.41 -14.12
N ARG A 125 15.82 5.83 -14.82
CA ARG A 125 17.19 5.49 -14.42
C ARG A 125 17.63 6.17 -13.12
N GLY A 126 16.91 7.20 -12.67
CA GLY A 126 17.15 7.89 -11.40
C GLY A 126 16.50 7.22 -10.20
N ASP A 127 15.71 6.15 -10.39
CA ASP A 127 15.14 5.35 -9.31
C ASP A 127 16.19 4.35 -8.79
N THR A 128 17.09 4.86 -7.98
CA THR A 128 18.28 4.15 -7.51
C THR A 128 18.20 3.88 -6.00
N PRO A 129 18.90 2.84 -5.48
CA PRO A 129 18.83 2.46 -4.06
C PRO A 129 19.22 3.58 -3.08
N ASP A 130 20.10 4.50 -3.47
CA ASP A 130 20.54 5.63 -2.66
C ASP A 130 19.45 6.70 -2.45
N THR A 131 18.35 6.64 -3.19
CA THR A 131 17.18 7.52 -3.00
C THR A 131 16.23 7.02 -1.90
N LEU A 132 16.46 5.82 -1.37
CA LEU A 132 15.59 5.19 -0.38
C LEU A 132 15.96 5.58 1.06
N ASP A 133 14.94 5.82 1.89
CA ASP A 133 15.08 5.97 3.33
C ASP A 133 14.96 4.59 4.00
N TYR A 134 16.08 3.93 4.18
CA TYR A 134 16.13 2.59 4.78
C TYR A 134 15.65 2.53 6.23
N GLN A 135 15.79 3.65 6.96
CA GLN A 135 15.31 3.72 8.34
C GLN A 135 13.77 3.70 8.39
N ARG A 136 13.12 4.51 7.57
CA ARG A 136 11.65 4.50 7.47
C ARG A 136 11.14 3.23 6.80
N MET A 137 11.85 2.69 5.83
CA MET A 137 11.54 1.39 5.22
C MET A 137 11.55 0.26 6.26
N ALA A 138 12.52 0.25 7.19
CA ALA A 138 12.52 -0.69 8.31
C ALA A 138 11.29 -0.53 9.21
N GLN A 139 10.82 0.68 9.45
CA GLN A 139 9.58 0.94 10.20
C GLN A 139 8.34 0.42 9.44
N VAL A 140 8.31 0.52 8.11
CA VAL A 140 7.26 -0.12 7.30
C VAL A 140 7.28 -1.64 7.49
N VAL A 141 8.46 -2.27 7.43
CA VAL A 141 8.61 -3.72 7.64
C VAL A 141 8.09 -4.14 9.02
N GLN A 142 8.42 -3.39 10.09
CA GLN A 142 7.88 -3.63 11.43
C GLN A 142 6.35 -3.54 11.45
N GLY A 143 5.79 -2.51 10.80
CA GLY A 143 4.35 -2.33 10.67
C GLY A 143 3.66 -3.48 9.92
N VAL A 144 4.25 -3.91 8.80
CA VAL A 144 3.76 -5.06 8.02
C VAL A 144 3.80 -6.34 8.84
N TYR A 145 4.89 -6.59 9.56
CA TYR A 145 5.01 -7.75 10.45
C TYR A 145 3.89 -7.78 11.50
N ALA A 146 3.63 -6.66 12.17
CA ALA A 146 2.53 -6.55 13.11
C ALA A 146 1.16 -6.77 12.43
N ALA A 147 0.98 -6.26 11.21
CA ALA A 147 -0.24 -6.48 10.45
C ALA A 147 -0.43 -7.97 10.10
N VAL A 148 0.61 -8.69 9.71
CA VAL A 148 0.55 -10.15 9.45
C VAL A 148 0.11 -10.88 10.72
N LEU A 149 0.75 -10.62 11.86
CA LEU A 149 0.38 -11.24 13.15
C LEU A 149 -1.08 -10.96 13.54
N ALA A 150 -1.60 -9.77 13.21
CA ALA A 150 -2.99 -9.44 13.49
C ALA A 150 -4.00 -10.34 12.74
N PHE A 151 -3.61 -11.05 11.66
CA PHE A 151 -4.46 -11.96 10.90
C PHE A 151 -4.18 -13.45 11.17
N MET A 152 -3.22 -13.76 12.00
CA MET A 152 -2.97 -15.12 12.47
C MET A 152 -3.97 -15.53 13.54
#